data_e45899b4fcbac5421c12878e1392e8c1
#
_entry.id   e45899b4fcbac5421c12878e1392e8c1
#
_cell.length_a   1.000
_cell.length_b   1.000
_cell.length_c   1.000
_cell.angle_alpha   90.00
_cell.angle_beta   90.00
_cell.angle_gamma   90.00
#
_symmetry.space_group_name_H-M   'P 1'
#
loop_
_entity.id
_entity.type
_entity.pdbx_description
1 polymer ?
#
loop_
_entity_poly.entity_id
_entity_poly.type
_entity_poly.pdbx_seq_one_letter_code
_entity_poly.pdbx_strand_id
1 'polypeptide(L)'
;MTTDLFSPLTLRSGAVLANRIAKAAMEEGMAAPGQLPDERLVTLYRRWGAGGAGLLITGNVMVHAEALTGPGGIVLDADAPLEPFTAWARAGKAAGAAMWMQISHPGRQVQANMPGVTWGPSDKAVELGRHSKRFGRPTAMTADQIADTVTRFATTAARAEQAGFDGVEVHAAHGYLLSQFLSPLVNTRTDEWGGPLENRARFLLDVVRAIRAVVSPSFAVAVKLNSADFQRGGFDATDAHHVITLLEPLGVDLVELSGGSYESPAMSGRPADPSATADPSATAGASGTADSSATAGASGTVGANGAVDSVGIAASSTAAREAYFLDLAADLAETSSLPLMLTGGITRRATAERVLSSKVALVGMGTALAVTPDLPARWRDNLEATATLRPITWSDKSLASIAGMAQVRHQMRRLARSQNPSPAIHPAYALTTDQLLQSRALRRYRRWLARRPKSALAITPPTRVVH
;
A
#
# COMPACT_ATOMS: atom_id res chain seq x y z
N MET A 1 0.63 -0.30 -30.68
CA MET A 1 1.59 0.72 -30.23
C MET A 1 1.93 0.42 -28.78
N THR A 2 3.19 0.23 -28.48
CA THR A 2 3.64 0.03 -27.08
C THR A 2 3.46 1.35 -26.33
N THR A 3 2.75 1.30 -25.21
CA THR A 3 2.54 2.46 -24.34
C THR A 3 3.89 2.86 -23.70
N ASP A 4 4.32 4.11 -23.89
CA ASP A 4 5.57 4.62 -23.32
C ASP A 4 5.36 5.08 -21.86
N LEU A 5 6.38 4.89 -21.02
CA LEU A 5 6.42 5.36 -19.63
C LEU A 5 6.14 6.86 -19.49
N PHE A 6 6.51 7.65 -20.49
CA PHE A 6 6.40 9.11 -20.46
C PHE A 6 5.20 9.65 -21.26
N SER A 7 4.34 8.75 -21.79
CA SER A 7 3.08 9.17 -22.38
C SER A 7 2.04 9.53 -21.31
N PRO A 8 1.18 10.54 -21.55
CA PRO A 8 0.15 10.92 -20.60
C PRO A 8 -0.91 9.82 -20.44
N LEU A 9 -1.63 9.86 -19.32
CA LEU A 9 -2.80 9.02 -19.03
C LEU A 9 -3.98 9.91 -18.69
N THR A 10 -5.04 9.85 -19.47
CA THR A 10 -6.32 10.50 -19.16
C THR A 10 -7.19 9.53 -18.37
N LEU A 11 -7.69 9.97 -17.21
CA LEU A 11 -8.56 9.23 -16.32
C LEU A 11 -10.03 9.47 -16.67
N ARG A 12 -10.94 8.68 -16.09
CA ARG A 12 -12.40 8.81 -16.28
C ARG A 12 -12.94 10.17 -15.80
N SER A 13 -12.38 10.72 -14.72
CA SER A 13 -12.69 12.07 -14.22
C SER A 13 -12.27 13.20 -15.16
N GLY A 14 -11.58 12.90 -16.25
CA GLY A 14 -10.97 13.88 -17.16
C GLY A 14 -9.60 14.39 -16.66
N ALA A 15 -9.16 14.01 -15.48
CA ALA A 15 -7.81 14.36 -15.00
C ALA A 15 -6.74 13.69 -15.87
N VAL A 16 -5.65 14.42 -16.15
CA VAL A 16 -4.54 13.94 -16.97
C VAL A 16 -3.29 13.81 -16.11
N LEU A 17 -2.76 12.59 -16.02
CA LEU A 17 -1.44 12.35 -15.47
C LEU A 17 -0.38 12.58 -16.54
N ALA A 18 0.67 13.34 -16.23
CA ALA A 18 1.69 13.76 -17.20
C ALA A 18 2.52 12.60 -17.78
N ASN A 19 2.59 11.48 -17.08
CA ASN A 19 3.26 10.25 -17.49
C ASN A 19 2.73 9.05 -16.71
N ARG A 20 3.24 7.86 -17.00
CA ARG A 20 2.77 6.58 -16.46
C ARG A 20 3.56 6.07 -15.27
N ILE A 21 4.19 6.98 -14.51
CA ILE A 21 4.98 6.65 -13.33
C ILE A 21 4.37 7.31 -12.10
N ALA A 22 4.04 6.52 -11.09
CA ALA A 22 3.52 7.00 -9.81
C ALA A 22 4.52 6.75 -8.66
N LYS A 23 4.63 7.71 -7.76
CA LYS A 23 5.15 7.47 -6.41
C LYS A 23 4.02 6.83 -5.59
N ALA A 24 4.10 5.52 -5.40
CA ALA A 24 3.13 4.76 -4.61
C ALA A 24 3.13 5.19 -3.13
N ALA A 25 2.01 4.95 -2.45
CA ALA A 25 1.87 5.27 -1.04
C ALA A 25 2.94 4.58 -0.17
N MET A 26 3.58 5.35 0.72
CA MET A 26 4.51 4.87 1.73
C MET A 26 4.25 5.60 3.05
N GLU A 27 4.11 4.85 4.14
CA GLU A 27 3.90 5.44 5.47
C GLU A 27 5.16 6.19 5.92
N GLU A 28 5.12 7.52 5.96
CA GLU A 28 6.24 8.36 6.33
C GLU A 28 6.52 8.34 7.83
N GLY A 29 5.48 8.23 8.66
CA GLY A 29 5.59 8.23 10.11
C GLY A 29 6.17 9.53 10.67
N MET A 30 5.84 10.67 10.05
CA MET A 30 6.43 11.99 10.34
C MET A 30 5.41 13.05 10.78
N ALA A 31 4.25 12.65 11.35
CA ALA A 31 3.29 13.61 11.84
C ALA A 31 3.91 14.60 12.84
N ALA A 32 3.56 15.87 12.68
CA ALA A 32 3.82 16.95 13.63
C ALA A 32 2.85 16.89 14.83
N PRO A 33 2.98 17.79 15.82
CA PRO A 33 1.95 17.94 16.84
C PRO A 33 0.57 18.19 16.21
N GLY A 34 -0.46 17.56 16.75
CA GLY A 34 -1.81 17.61 16.18
C GLY A 34 -2.07 16.53 15.11
N GLN A 35 -1.14 15.62 14.87
CA GLN A 35 -1.17 14.60 13.79
C GLN A 35 -1.28 15.23 12.39
N LEU A 36 -0.64 16.38 12.20
CA LEU A 36 -0.66 17.20 10.99
C LEU A 36 0.60 17.01 10.14
N PRO A 37 0.53 17.27 8.83
CA PRO A 37 1.73 17.47 8.02
C PRO A 37 2.46 18.75 8.45
N ASP A 38 3.79 18.80 8.25
CA ASP A 38 4.61 19.98 8.47
C ASP A 38 5.64 20.17 7.36
N GLU A 39 6.55 21.13 7.51
CA GLU A 39 7.58 21.46 6.52
C GLU A 39 8.45 20.26 6.11
N ARG A 40 8.55 19.23 6.94
CA ARG A 40 9.28 18.00 6.59
C ARG A 40 8.58 17.25 5.45
N LEU A 41 7.24 17.14 5.52
CA LEU A 41 6.46 16.51 4.44
C LEU A 41 6.39 17.42 3.22
N VAL A 42 6.24 18.72 3.40
CA VAL A 42 6.30 19.72 2.33
C VAL A 42 7.62 19.59 1.55
N THR A 43 8.75 19.54 2.24
CA THR A 43 10.08 19.37 1.63
C THR A 43 10.23 18.03 0.91
N LEU A 44 9.78 16.96 1.54
CA LEU A 44 9.83 15.60 0.97
C LEU A 44 9.05 15.51 -0.34
N TYR A 45 7.80 16.00 -0.34
CA TYR A 45 6.92 15.91 -1.51
C TYR A 45 7.30 16.89 -2.63
N ARG A 46 7.81 18.07 -2.28
CA ARG A 46 8.43 18.97 -3.28
C ARG A 46 9.58 18.27 -4.02
N ARG A 47 10.40 17.52 -3.29
CA ARG A 47 11.53 16.80 -3.88
C ARG A 47 11.08 15.65 -4.78
N TRP A 48 10.05 14.90 -4.39
CA TRP A 48 9.48 13.86 -5.26
C TRP A 48 8.76 14.44 -6.48
N GLY A 49 8.03 15.55 -6.32
CA GLY A 49 7.40 16.25 -7.45
C GLY A 49 8.42 16.68 -8.50
N ALA A 50 9.56 17.24 -8.05
CA ALA A 50 10.67 17.59 -8.94
C ALA A 50 11.36 16.36 -9.56
N GLY A 51 11.13 15.17 -9.05
CA GLY A 51 11.71 13.92 -9.53
C GLY A 51 11.10 13.34 -10.81
N GLY A 52 10.04 13.95 -11.32
CA GLY A 52 9.49 13.64 -12.66
C GLY A 52 8.43 12.53 -12.70
N ALA A 53 7.93 12.04 -11.57
CA ALA A 53 6.74 11.18 -11.55
C ALA A 53 5.48 11.96 -11.96
N GLY A 54 4.55 11.33 -12.70
CA GLY A 54 3.29 11.96 -13.11
C GLY A 54 2.25 12.00 -11.99
N LEU A 55 2.38 11.12 -11.01
CA LEU A 55 1.49 11.03 -9.86
C LEU A 55 2.28 10.83 -8.56
N LEU A 56 1.90 11.55 -7.51
CA LEU A 56 2.38 11.32 -6.14
C LEU A 56 1.19 10.92 -5.27
N ILE A 57 1.28 9.75 -4.62
CA ILE A 57 0.29 9.31 -3.63
C ILE A 57 0.91 9.45 -2.25
N THR A 58 0.21 10.07 -1.30
CA THR A 58 0.71 10.24 0.09
C THR A 58 0.87 8.88 0.78
N GLY A 59 1.56 8.85 1.90
CA GLY A 59 1.36 7.78 2.87
C GLY A 59 -0.06 7.84 3.43
N ASN A 60 -0.45 6.78 4.12
CA ASN A 60 -1.80 6.63 4.63
C ASN A 60 -2.19 7.75 5.61
N VAL A 61 -3.16 8.56 5.23
CA VAL A 61 -3.81 9.55 6.08
C VAL A 61 -5.01 8.89 6.75
N MET A 62 -5.07 8.94 8.08
CA MET A 62 -6.12 8.29 8.85
C MET A 62 -7.40 9.11 8.84
N VAL A 63 -8.52 8.44 8.61
CA VAL A 63 -9.87 9.03 8.64
C VAL A 63 -10.43 9.15 10.06
N HIS A 64 -9.76 8.52 11.04
CA HIS A 64 -10.22 8.42 12.42
C HIS A 64 -9.09 8.72 13.41
N ALA A 65 -9.28 9.74 14.25
CA ALA A 65 -8.27 10.20 15.19
C ALA A 65 -7.86 9.14 16.22
N GLU A 66 -8.74 8.21 16.56
CA GLU A 66 -8.49 7.13 17.54
C GLU A 66 -7.99 5.84 16.91
N ALA A 67 -7.80 5.80 15.58
CA ALA A 67 -7.38 4.60 14.88
C ALA A 67 -6.21 4.89 13.93
N LEU A 68 -4.98 4.68 14.39
CA LEU A 68 -3.76 4.89 13.64
C LEU A 68 -2.96 3.60 13.52
N THR A 69 -2.31 3.38 12.39
CA THR A 69 -1.33 2.28 12.18
C THR A 69 -0.13 2.41 13.10
N GLY A 70 0.30 3.64 13.35
CA GLY A 70 1.42 3.98 14.22
C GLY A 70 1.35 5.43 14.70
N PRO A 71 2.10 5.78 15.75
CA PRO A 71 1.95 7.06 16.44
C PRO A 71 2.40 8.29 15.63
N GLY A 72 3.09 8.06 14.51
CA GLY A 72 3.49 9.11 13.55
C GLY A 72 2.53 9.28 12.38
N GLY A 73 1.33 8.67 12.43
CA GLY A 73 0.31 8.80 11.39
C GLY A 73 -0.29 10.20 11.30
N ILE A 74 -0.64 10.62 10.09
CA ILE A 74 -1.37 11.87 9.81
C ILE A 74 -2.87 11.59 9.96
N VAL A 75 -3.63 12.58 10.44
CA VAL A 75 -5.09 12.50 10.55
C VAL A 75 -5.70 13.69 9.82
N LEU A 76 -6.68 13.42 8.94
CA LEU A 76 -7.53 14.44 8.33
C LEU A 76 -9.00 14.10 8.59
N ASP A 77 -9.50 14.54 9.71
CA ASP A 77 -10.91 14.43 10.09
C ASP A 77 -11.62 15.80 10.01
N ALA A 78 -12.86 15.87 10.44
CA ALA A 78 -13.67 17.09 10.36
C ALA A 78 -13.05 18.30 11.07
N ASP A 79 -12.27 18.09 12.13
CA ASP A 79 -11.71 19.16 12.97
C ASP A 79 -10.28 19.56 12.59
N ALA A 80 -9.61 18.80 11.70
CA ALA A 80 -8.24 19.09 11.34
C ALA A 80 -8.13 20.43 10.58
N PRO A 81 -7.17 21.32 10.88
CA PRO A 81 -6.94 22.52 10.09
C PRO A 81 -6.48 22.16 8.67
N LEU A 82 -7.01 22.84 7.64
CA LEU A 82 -6.69 22.53 6.24
C LEU A 82 -5.36 23.11 5.77
N GLU A 83 -4.94 24.22 6.33
CA GLU A 83 -3.73 24.95 5.89
C GLU A 83 -2.47 24.06 5.74
N PRO A 84 -2.11 23.20 6.72
CA PRO A 84 -0.96 22.30 6.58
C PRO A 84 -1.10 21.32 5.40
N PHE A 85 -2.31 20.84 5.14
CA PHE A 85 -2.61 19.93 4.02
C PHE A 85 -2.54 20.66 2.69
N THR A 86 -3.03 21.91 2.62
CA THR A 86 -2.92 22.78 1.43
C THR A 86 -1.45 23.06 1.08
N ALA A 87 -0.63 23.35 2.08
CA ALA A 87 0.81 23.53 1.87
C ALA A 87 1.46 22.24 1.33
N TRP A 88 1.05 21.08 1.84
CA TRP A 88 1.55 19.78 1.40
C TRP A 88 1.13 19.45 -0.03
N ALA A 89 -0.16 19.60 -0.36
CA ALA A 89 -0.67 19.39 -1.72
C ALA A 89 0.04 20.28 -2.74
N ARG A 90 0.13 21.58 -2.46
CA ARG A 90 0.83 22.55 -3.32
C ARG A 90 2.29 22.19 -3.55
N ALA A 91 3.00 21.71 -2.53
CA ALA A 91 4.40 21.35 -2.66
C ALA A 91 4.62 20.14 -3.58
N GLY A 92 3.77 19.10 -3.48
CA GLY A 92 3.84 17.94 -4.37
C GLY A 92 3.55 18.29 -5.82
N LYS A 93 2.62 19.22 -6.05
CA LYS A 93 2.19 19.65 -7.39
C LYS A 93 3.11 20.66 -8.06
N ALA A 94 4.07 21.25 -7.36
CA ALA A 94 4.84 22.40 -7.81
C ALA A 94 5.63 22.18 -9.12
N ALA A 95 5.90 20.92 -9.49
CA ALA A 95 6.59 20.56 -10.73
C ALA A 95 5.67 19.84 -11.76
N GLY A 96 4.35 19.92 -11.60
CA GLY A 96 3.38 19.39 -12.56
C GLY A 96 2.92 17.96 -12.30
N ALA A 97 3.34 17.31 -11.21
CA ALA A 97 2.78 16.03 -10.80
C ALA A 97 1.35 16.21 -10.26
N ALA A 98 0.45 15.26 -10.52
CA ALA A 98 -0.79 15.15 -9.77
C ALA A 98 -0.50 14.65 -8.34
N MET A 99 -1.31 15.08 -7.37
CA MET A 99 -1.12 14.70 -5.97
C MET A 99 -2.40 14.15 -5.36
N TRP A 100 -2.38 12.86 -5.00
CA TRP A 100 -3.51 12.18 -4.37
C TRP A 100 -3.21 11.84 -2.91
N MET A 101 -4.25 11.85 -2.09
CA MET A 101 -4.15 11.46 -0.70
C MET A 101 -4.61 10.02 -0.53
N GLN A 102 -3.75 9.11 -0.05
CA GLN A 102 -4.21 7.80 0.38
C GLN A 102 -4.92 7.93 1.74
N ILE A 103 -6.20 7.55 1.78
CA ILE A 103 -7.03 7.60 2.98
C ILE A 103 -7.29 6.19 3.52
N SER A 104 -7.18 6.03 4.85
CA SER A 104 -7.09 4.70 5.45
C SER A 104 -7.68 4.63 6.87
N HIS A 105 -8.07 3.42 7.26
CA HIS A 105 -8.36 3.03 8.64
C HIS A 105 -7.64 1.71 8.95
N PRO A 106 -6.86 1.60 10.03
CA PRO A 106 -5.99 0.44 10.28
C PRO A 106 -6.74 -0.85 10.60
N GLY A 107 -8.00 -0.73 11.06
CA GLY A 107 -8.73 -1.90 11.55
C GLY A 107 -8.03 -2.56 12.72
N ARG A 108 -7.84 -3.88 12.66
CA ARG A 108 -7.15 -4.67 13.70
C ARG A 108 -5.63 -4.46 13.74
N GLN A 109 -5.05 -3.78 12.75
CA GLN A 109 -3.59 -3.56 12.66
C GLN A 109 -3.14 -2.31 13.46
N VAL A 110 -3.69 -2.12 14.65
CA VAL A 110 -3.28 -1.08 15.62
C VAL A 110 -2.28 -1.68 16.62
N GLN A 111 -1.19 -0.97 16.92
CA GLN A 111 -0.21 -1.43 17.91
C GLN A 111 -0.83 -1.46 19.30
N ALA A 112 -0.56 -2.52 20.08
CA ALA A 112 -1.15 -2.76 21.41
C ALA A 112 -0.88 -1.64 22.43
N ASN A 113 0.18 -0.86 22.24
CA ASN A 113 0.53 0.26 23.12
C ASN A 113 -0.09 1.60 22.70
N MET A 114 -0.86 1.62 21.61
CA MET A 114 -1.57 2.81 21.15
C MET A 114 -2.87 3.00 21.96
N PRO A 115 -3.23 4.25 22.29
CA PRO A 115 -4.57 4.54 22.76
C PRO A 115 -5.56 4.52 21.60
N GLY A 116 -6.85 4.50 21.90
CA GLY A 116 -7.92 4.57 20.92
C GLY A 116 -8.57 3.22 20.68
N VAL A 117 -9.07 3.00 19.46
CA VAL A 117 -9.88 1.83 19.13
C VAL A 117 -9.11 0.84 18.24
N THR A 118 -9.42 -0.44 18.42
CA THR A 118 -8.96 -1.51 17.53
C THR A 118 -10.20 -2.23 17.03
N TRP A 119 -10.68 -1.86 15.85
CA TRP A 119 -11.87 -2.41 15.24
C TRP A 119 -11.53 -3.41 14.13
N GLY A 120 -12.47 -4.31 13.85
CA GLY A 120 -12.39 -5.23 12.72
C GLY A 120 -13.76 -5.70 12.28
N PRO A 121 -13.89 -6.48 11.21
CA PRO A 121 -15.14 -7.13 10.88
C PRO A 121 -15.58 -8.10 11.99
N SER A 122 -14.59 -8.73 12.64
CA SER A 122 -14.76 -9.72 13.69
C SER A 122 -13.67 -9.51 14.77
N ASP A 123 -13.77 -10.15 15.91
CA ASP A 123 -12.83 -10.09 17.02
C ASP A 123 -11.55 -10.92 16.81
N LYS A 124 -11.20 -11.17 15.54
CA LYS A 124 -10.06 -11.98 15.12
C LYS A 124 -8.76 -11.19 15.20
N ALA A 125 -7.87 -11.54 16.13
CA ALA A 125 -6.57 -10.88 16.31
C ALA A 125 -5.62 -11.13 15.13
N VAL A 126 -4.58 -10.28 15.00
CA VAL A 126 -3.48 -10.50 14.06
C VAL A 126 -2.61 -11.67 14.53
N GLU A 127 -2.35 -12.65 13.65
CA GLU A 127 -1.61 -13.86 13.96
C GLU A 127 -0.19 -13.82 13.39
N LEU A 128 0.78 -13.50 14.25
CA LEU A 128 2.22 -13.43 13.93
C LEU A 128 3.05 -14.28 14.92
N GLY A 129 2.47 -15.36 15.43
CA GLY A 129 3.09 -16.21 16.43
C GLY A 129 3.48 -15.37 17.66
N ARG A 130 4.75 -15.43 18.09
CA ARG A 130 5.25 -14.65 19.25
C ARG A 130 5.09 -13.13 19.12
N HIS A 131 4.92 -12.63 17.91
CA HIS A 131 4.79 -11.19 17.64
C HIS A 131 3.34 -10.70 17.63
N SER A 132 2.33 -11.57 17.73
CA SER A 132 0.91 -11.21 17.77
C SER A 132 0.59 -10.22 18.90
N LYS A 133 1.27 -10.33 20.06
CA LYS A 133 1.12 -9.43 21.21
C LYS A 133 1.48 -7.96 20.94
N ARG A 134 2.07 -7.67 19.78
CA ARG A 134 2.38 -6.29 19.37
C ARG A 134 1.13 -5.53 18.89
N PHE A 135 0.04 -6.24 18.60
CA PHE A 135 -1.22 -5.66 18.14
C PHE A 135 -2.29 -5.73 19.23
N GLY A 136 -3.20 -4.76 19.20
CA GLY A 136 -4.38 -4.73 20.05
C GLY A 136 -5.33 -5.90 19.72
N ARG A 137 -6.20 -6.25 20.66
CA ARG A 137 -7.30 -7.18 20.39
C ARG A 137 -8.42 -6.42 19.72
N PRO A 138 -8.86 -6.83 18.52
CA PRO A 138 -9.95 -6.18 17.85
C PRO A 138 -11.29 -6.48 18.52
N THR A 139 -12.24 -5.55 18.33
CA THR A 139 -13.67 -5.77 18.58
C THR A 139 -14.40 -5.72 17.26
N ALA A 140 -15.39 -6.60 17.08
CA ALA A 140 -16.26 -6.57 15.90
C ALA A 140 -17.04 -5.26 15.85
N MET A 141 -17.01 -4.59 14.68
CA MET A 141 -17.73 -3.34 14.46
C MET A 141 -19.25 -3.57 14.47
N THR A 142 -19.99 -2.65 15.10
CA THR A 142 -21.43 -2.54 14.97
C THR A 142 -21.80 -1.91 13.62
N ALA A 143 -23.07 -2.03 13.21
CA ALA A 143 -23.61 -1.36 12.01
C ALA A 143 -23.41 0.16 12.06
N ASP A 144 -23.65 0.78 13.23
CA ASP A 144 -23.47 2.22 13.42
C ASP A 144 -21.99 2.64 13.26
N GLN A 145 -21.05 1.83 13.76
CA GLN A 145 -19.62 2.09 13.60
C GLN A 145 -19.17 1.95 12.13
N ILE A 146 -19.74 1.02 11.38
CA ILE A 146 -19.52 0.88 9.94
C ILE A 146 -20.02 2.13 9.21
N ALA A 147 -21.27 2.55 9.47
CA ALA A 147 -21.87 3.75 8.87
C ALA A 147 -21.10 5.04 9.23
N ASP A 148 -20.69 5.21 10.51
CA ASP A 148 -19.82 6.31 10.94
C ASP A 148 -18.49 6.30 10.18
N THR A 149 -17.88 5.13 10.02
CA THR A 149 -16.60 5.01 9.29
C THR A 149 -16.75 5.36 7.80
N VAL A 150 -17.85 4.96 7.14
CA VAL A 150 -18.17 5.41 5.76
C VAL A 150 -18.22 6.93 5.70
N THR A 151 -18.89 7.56 6.64
CA THR A 151 -19.00 9.03 6.74
C THR A 151 -17.62 9.68 6.95
N ARG A 152 -16.73 9.08 7.75
CA ARG A 152 -15.36 9.56 7.96
C ARG A 152 -14.54 9.53 6.67
N PHE A 153 -14.62 8.44 5.90
CA PHE A 153 -13.94 8.36 4.60
C PHE A 153 -14.43 9.47 3.65
N ALA A 154 -15.74 9.68 3.55
CA ALA A 154 -16.31 10.73 2.72
C ALA A 154 -15.88 12.14 3.19
N THR A 155 -15.92 12.38 4.50
CA THR A 155 -15.46 13.65 5.10
C THR A 155 -13.99 13.91 4.78
N THR A 156 -13.13 12.92 4.97
CA THR A 156 -11.69 13.05 4.67
C THR A 156 -11.46 13.32 3.18
N ALA A 157 -12.18 12.66 2.27
CA ALA A 157 -12.06 12.90 0.84
C ALA A 157 -12.48 14.33 0.45
N ALA A 158 -13.62 14.82 0.95
CA ALA A 158 -14.06 16.19 0.70
C ALA A 158 -13.06 17.22 1.24
N ARG A 159 -12.47 16.96 2.40
CA ARG A 159 -11.43 17.84 2.97
C ARG A 159 -10.10 17.77 2.22
N ALA A 160 -9.74 16.62 1.65
CA ALA A 160 -8.58 16.49 0.77
C ALA A 160 -8.77 17.34 -0.50
N GLU A 161 -9.96 17.32 -1.12
CA GLU A 161 -10.30 18.19 -2.25
C GLU A 161 -10.22 19.67 -1.87
N GLN A 162 -10.83 20.07 -0.74
CA GLN A 162 -10.74 21.45 -0.21
C GLN A 162 -9.30 21.90 0.05
N ALA A 163 -8.42 20.98 0.46
CA ALA A 163 -6.99 21.25 0.65
C ALA A 163 -6.19 21.33 -0.66
N GLY A 164 -6.83 21.07 -1.81
CA GLY A 164 -6.23 21.18 -3.14
C GLY A 164 -5.48 19.94 -3.62
N PHE A 165 -5.76 18.76 -3.07
CA PHE A 165 -5.37 17.49 -3.69
C PHE A 165 -6.17 17.26 -4.96
N ASP A 166 -5.64 16.50 -5.91
CA ASP A 166 -6.29 16.19 -7.20
C ASP A 166 -7.11 14.90 -7.15
N GLY A 167 -7.02 14.14 -6.06
CA GLY A 167 -7.75 12.90 -5.85
C GLY A 167 -7.44 12.25 -4.51
N VAL A 168 -8.16 11.15 -4.26
CA VAL A 168 -7.91 10.25 -3.13
C VAL A 168 -7.72 8.81 -3.61
N GLU A 169 -6.95 8.05 -2.85
CA GLU A 169 -6.85 6.61 -2.97
C GLU A 169 -7.38 5.96 -1.69
N VAL A 170 -8.45 5.19 -1.83
CA VAL A 170 -9.05 4.41 -0.73
C VAL A 170 -8.20 3.16 -0.48
N HIS A 171 -7.65 3.02 0.73
CA HIS A 171 -6.80 1.90 1.07
C HIS A 171 -7.60 0.65 1.45
N ALA A 172 -7.82 -0.26 0.50
CA ALA A 172 -8.51 -1.54 0.68
C ALA A 172 -7.56 -2.75 0.54
N ALA A 173 -6.29 -2.59 0.92
CA ALA A 173 -5.26 -3.62 0.81
C ALA A 173 -4.52 -3.85 2.14
N HIS A 174 -3.54 -4.76 2.13
CA HIS A 174 -2.53 -4.99 3.17
C HIS A 174 -3.07 -5.39 4.55
N GLY A 175 -4.30 -5.91 4.62
CA GLY A 175 -4.93 -6.29 5.88
C GLY A 175 -5.38 -5.10 6.73
N TYR A 176 -5.56 -3.90 6.15
CA TYR A 176 -6.23 -2.78 6.80
C TYR A 176 -7.76 -2.95 6.76
N LEU A 177 -8.52 -2.06 7.37
CA LEU A 177 -9.93 -2.28 7.69
C LEU A 177 -10.77 -2.79 6.50
N LEU A 178 -10.73 -2.11 5.36
CA LEU A 178 -11.52 -2.51 4.19
C LEU A 178 -11.06 -3.85 3.62
N SER A 179 -9.75 -4.12 3.58
CA SER A 179 -9.19 -5.42 3.23
C SER A 179 -9.60 -6.53 4.21
N GLN A 180 -9.74 -6.20 5.51
CA GLN A 180 -10.21 -7.16 6.51
C GLN A 180 -11.67 -7.58 6.25
N PHE A 181 -12.53 -6.66 5.81
CA PHE A 181 -13.90 -6.99 5.44
C PHE A 181 -13.95 -7.87 4.18
N LEU A 182 -13.07 -7.65 3.21
CA LEU A 182 -12.98 -8.46 1.99
C LEU A 182 -12.49 -9.89 2.27
N SER A 183 -11.58 -10.08 3.22
CA SER A 183 -10.95 -11.38 3.48
C SER A 183 -11.84 -12.33 4.29
N PRO A 184 -12.19 -13.53 3.76
CA PRO A 184 -12.99 -14.50 4.51
C PRO A 184 -12.23 -15.09 5.71
N LEU A 185 -10.91 -15.00 5.74
CA LEU A 185 -10.10 -15.43 6.88
C LEU A 185 -10.25 -14.54 8.09
N VAL A 186 -10.62 -13.28 7.90
CA VAL A 186 -10.73 -12.26 8.95
C VAL A 186 -12.19 -11.92 9.23
N ASN A 187 -13.01 -11.83 8.18
CA ASN A 187 -14.42 -11.52 8.25
C ASN A 187 -15.25 -12.80 8.42
N THR A 188 -15.60 -13.10 9.66
CA THR A 188 -16.45 -14.24 10.02
C THR A 188 -17.89 -13.81 10.35
N ARG A 189 -18.32 -12.63 9.88
CA ARG A 189 -19.69 -12.10 10.08
C ARG A 189 -20.72 -12.94 9.34
N THR A 190 -21.93 -12.97 9.88
CA THR A 190 -23.10 -13.65 9.30
C THR A 190 -24.20 -12.68 8.91
N ASP A 191 -23.96 -11.38 9.07
CA ASP A 191 -24.86 -10.30 8.64
C ASP A 191 -24.57 -9.83 7.22
N GLU A 192 -25.16 -8.70 6.83
CA GLU A 192 -25.03 -8.11 5.48
C GLU A 192 -23.64 -7.64 5.07
N TRP A 193 -22.65 -7.66 5.97
CA TRP A 193 -21.23 -7.35 5.69
C TRP A 193 -20.33 -8.59 5.73
N GLY A 194 -20.89 -9.82 5.81
CA GLY A 194 -20.11 -11.07 5.84
C GLY A 194 -20.67 -12.17 4.98
N GLY A 195 -19.99 -13.32 4.91
CA GLY A 195 -20.38 -14.46 4.07
C GLY A 195 -19.98 -14.27 2.60
N PRO A 196 -20.94 -14.18 1.65
CA PRO A 196 -20.65 -14.01 0.21
C PRO A 196 -19.81 -12.78 -0.08
N LEU A 197 -19.06 -12.80 -1.21
CA LEU A 197 -18.15 -11.72 -1.57
C LEU A 197 -18.86 -10.36 -1.72
N GLU A 198 -20.05 -10.35 -2.26
CA GLU A 198 -20.89 -9.14 -2.42
C GLU A 198 -21.14 -8.45 -1.08
N ASN A 199 -21.40 -9.24 -0.03
CA ASN A 199 -21.56 -8.73 1.32
C ASN A 199 -20.23 -8.25 1.90
N ARG A 200 -19.15 -9.02 1.71
CA ARG A 200 -17.80 -8.65 2.16
C ARG A 200 -17.29 -7.37 1.47
N ALA A 201 -17.67 -7.14 0.23
CA ALA A 201 -17.33 -5.95 -0.55
C ALA A 201 -18.20 -4.73 -0.21
N ARG A 202 -19.40 -4.91 0.36
CA ARG A 202 -20.38 -3.85 0.65
C ARG A 202 -19.76 -2.64 1.31
N PHE A 203 -18.96 -2.82 2.35
CA PHE A 203 -18.35 -1.71 3.07
C PHE A 203 -17.43 -0.86 2.16
N LEU A 204 -16.59 -1.48 1.33
CA LEU A 204 -15.76 -0.78 0.36
C LEU A 204 -16.62 0.00 -0.65
N LEU A 205 -17.66 -0.65 -1.19
CA LEU A 205 -18.54 -0.03 -2.18
C LEU A 205 -19.29 1.17 -1.58
N ASP A 206 -19.76 1.07 -0.34
CA ASP A 206 -20.43 2.16 0.38
C ASP A 206 -19.48 3.34 0.65
N VAL A 207 -18.20 3.07 0.98
CA VAL A 207 -17.17 4.10 1.10
C VAL A 207 -16.98 4.82 -0.24
N VAL A 208 -16.85 4.10 -1.35
CA VAL A 208 -16.65 4.71 -2.67
C VAL A 208 -17.86 5.55 -3.08
N ARG A 209 -19.09 5.03 -2.90
CA ARG A 209 -20.34 5.79 -3.16
C ARG A 209 -20.41 7.06 -2.33
N ALA A 210 -20.12 6.98 -1.04
CA ALA A 210 -20.16 8.13 -0.13
C ALA A 210 -19.12 9.19 -0.50
N ILE A 211 -17.92 8.79 -0.93
CA ILE A 211 -16.89 9.71 -1.43
C ILE A 211 -17.40 10.40 -2.70
N ARG A 212 -17.87 9.65 -3.69
CA ARG A 212 -18.37 10.22 -4.96
C ARG A 212 -19.55 11.18 -4.78
N ALA A 213 -20.33 10.98 -3.73
CA ALA A 213 -21.47 11.87 -3.42
C ALA A 213 -21.04 13.25 -2.90
N VAL A 214 -19.80 13.43 -2.45
CA VAL A 214 -19.32 14.66 -1.77
C VAL A 214 -18.16 15.35 -2.45
N VAL A 215 -17.52 14.72 -3.46
CA VAL A 215 -16.42 15.33 -4.23
C VAL A 215 -16.87 15.69 -5.65
N SER A 216 -16.16 16.61 -6.30
CA SER A 216 -16.46 17.02 -7.67
C SER A 216 -16.24 15.87 -8.67
N PRO A 217 -16.89 15.87 -9.83
CA PRO A 217 -16.69 14.86 -10.88
C PRO A 217 -15.24 14.80 -11.38
N SER A 218 -14.52 15.92 -11.37
CA SER A 218 -13.12 16.02 -11.81
C SER A 218 -12.12 15.56 -10.76
N PHE A 219 -12.53 15.36 -9.51
CA PHE A 219 -11.66 14.85 -8.45
C PHE A 219 -11.48 13.34 -8.60
N ALA A 220 -10.23 12.88 -8.73
CA ALA A 220 -9.96 11.47 -8.94
C ALA A 220 -10.24 10.62 -7.70
N VAL A 221 -10.85 9.43 -7.88
CA VAL A 221 -11.03 8.43 -6.82
C VAL A 221 -10.42 7.11 -7.26
N ALA A 222 -9.41 6.66 -6.53
CA ALA A 222 -8.76 5.39 -6.74
C ALA A 222 -8.99 4.44 -5.57
N VAL A 223 -8.79 3.15 -5.82
CA VAL A 223 -8.84 2.10 -4.81
C VAL A 223 -7.55 1.30 -4.87
N LYS A 224 -6.86 1.16 -3.74
CA LYS A 224 -5.78 0.20 -3.60
C LYS A 224 -6.33 -1.11 -3.08
N LEU A 225 -6.18 -2.18 -3.88
CA LEU A 225 -6.75 -3.49 -3.64
C LEU A 225 -5.65 -4.55 -3.56
N ASN A 226 -5.81 -5.57 -2.70
CA ASN A 226 -5.00 -6.78 -2.81
C ASN A 226 -5.39 -7.53 -4.08
N SER A 227 -4.41 -7.97 -4.84
CA SER A 227 -4.61 -8.98 -5.89
C SER A 227 -4.85 -10.37 -5.28
N ALA A 228 -4.25 -10.62 -4.10
CA ALA A 228 -4.50 -11.77 -3.25
C ALA A 228 -3.98 -11.53 -1.84
N ASP A 229 -4.53 -12.23 -0.83
CA ASP A 229 -4.00 -12.25 0.53
C ASP A 229 -2.73 -13.13 0.64
N PHE A 230 -2.48 -14.00 -0.32
CA PHE A 230 -1.42 -15.02 -0.29
C PHE A 230 -1.50 -15.93 0.94
N GLN A 231 -2.71 -16.24 1.34
CA GLN A 231 -3.06 -17.16 2.42
C GLN A 231 -4.16 -18.10 1.91
N ARG A 232 -4.03 -19.40 2.19
CA ARG A 232 -5.01 -20.40 1.77
C ARG A 232 -6.39 -20.09 2.34
N GLY A 233 -7.42 -20.07 1.45
CA GLY A 233 -8.79 -19.72 1.82
C GLY A 233 -9.01 -18.23 2.12
N GLY A 234 -8.04 -17.38 1.81
CA GLY A 234 -8.16 -15.92 1.88
C GLY A 234 -8.76 -15.32 0.61
N PHE A 235 -8.74 -14.01 0.53
CA PHE A 235 -9.09 -13.25 -0.67
C PHE A 235 -8.09 -13.59 -1.80
N ASP A 236 -8.59 -13.95 -2.96
CA ASP A 236 -7.79 -14.41 -4.09
C ASP A 236 -7.99 -13.56 -5.37
N ALA A 237 -7.37 -13.99 -6.47
CA ALA A 237 -7.45 -13.28 -7.75
C ALA A 237 -8.86 -13.24 -8.35
N THR A 238 -9.66 -14.28 -8.14
CA THR A 238 -11.06 -14.33 -8.58
C THR A 238 -11.90 -13.33 -7.80
N ASP A 239 -11.71 -13.27 -6.48
CA ASP A 239 -12.32 -12.28 -5.61
C ASP A 239 -11.91 -10.85 -6.05
N ALA A 240 -10.61 -10.63 -6.36
CA ALA A 240 -10.11 -9.33 -6.81
C ALA A 240 -10.75 -8.89 -8.13
N HIS A 241 -10.85 -9.77 -9.09
CA HIS A 241 -11.54 -9.52 -10.36
C HIS A 241 -13.00 -9.12 -10.14
N HIS A 242 -13.72 -9.86 -9.31
CA HIS A 242 -15.12 -9.57 -9.01
C HIS A 242 -15.28 -8.21 -8.30
N VAL A 243 -14.42 -7.89 -7.32
CA VAL A 243 -14.46 -6.57 -6.65
C VAL A 243 -14.16 -5.44 -7.63
N ILE A 244 -13.22 -5.60 -8.56
CA ILE A 244 -12.94 -4.60 -9.62
C ILE A 244 -14.19 -4.39 -10.47
N THR A 245 -14.88 -5.45 -10.89
CA THR A 245 -16.15 -5.36 -11.64
C THR A 245 -17.23 -4.61 -10.86
N LEU A 246 -17.34 -4.83 -9.54
CA LEU A 246 -18.28 -4.11 -8.68
C LEU A 246 -17.92 -2.61 -8.53
N LEU A 247 -16.65 -2.25 -8.68
CA LEU A 247 -16.19 -0.85 -8.60
C LEU A 247 -16.40 -0.08 -9.93
N GLU A 248 -16.48 -0.76 -11.07
CA GLU A 248 -16.59 -0.13 -12.40
C GLU A 248 -17.75 0.89 -12.52
N PRO A 249 -18.99 0.58 -12.08
CA PRO A 249 -20.12 1.51 -12.19
C PRO A 249 -20.07 2.67 -11.18
N LEU A 250 -19.13 2.63 -10.20
CA LEU A 250 -19.07 3.61 -9.11
C LEU A 250 -18.19 4.83 -9.40
N GLY A 251 -17.70 4.98 -10.64
CA GLY A 251 -16.91 6.14 -11.04
C GLY A 251 -15.48 6.11 -10.46
N VAL A 252 -14.90 4.93 -10.22
CA VAL A 252 -13.49 4.77 -9.86
C VAL A 252 -12.61 5.08 -11.08
N ASP A 253 -11.53 5.84 -10.87
CA ASP A 253 -10.61 6.27 -11.92
C ASP A 253 -9.44 5.30 -12.12
N LEU A 254 -9.00 4.62 -11.05
CA LEU A 254 -7.82 3.77 -11.05
C LEU A 254 -7.92 2.73 -9.94
N VAL A 255 -7.49 1.49 -10.23
CA VAL A 255 -7.25 0.49 -9.17
C VAL A 255 -5.76 0.20 -9.09
N GLU A 256 -5.17 0.44 -7.91
CA GLU A 256 -3.80 0.04 -7.62
C GLU A 256 -3.77 -1.40 -7.10
N LEU A 257 -3.10 -2.27 -7.82
CA LEU A 257 -2.90 -3.66 -7.43
C LEU A 257 -1.67 -3.82 -6.53
N SER A 258 -1.88 -4.45 -5.40
CA SER A 258 -0.87 -4.81 -4.42
C SER A 258 -1.20 -6.19 -3.85
N GLY A 259 -0.61 -6.59 -2.72
CA GLY A 259 -0.98 -7.89 -2.15
C GLY A 259 -0.39 -8.19 -0.78
N GLY A 260 -1.02 -9.14 -0.10
CA GLY A 260 -0.61 -9.60 1.20
C GLY A 260 -1.14 -8.77 2.37
N SER A 261 -0.71 -9.15 3.56
CA SER A 261 -1.03 -8.50 4.84
C SER A 261 0.20 -8.56 5.77
N TYR A 262 0.08 -8.12 7.00
CA TYR A 262 1.16 -8.32 7.98
C TYR A 262 1.40 -9.81 8.28
N GLU A 263 0.39 -10.66 8.14
CA GLU A 263 0.47 -12.12 8.33
C GLU A 263 1.12 -12.81 7.12
N SER A 264 0.95 -12.25 5.91
CA SER A 264 1.61 -12.70 4.68
C SER A 264 2.17 -11.49 3.94
N PRO A 265 3.40 -11.03 4.27
CA PRO A 265 3.92 -9.72 3.88
C PRO A 265 4.48 -9.69 2.44
N ALA A 266 3.70 -10.13 1.44
CA ALA A 266 4.06 -10.12 0.03
C ALA A 266 4.39 -8.70 -0.47
N MET A 267 3.69 -7.66 0.04
CA MET A 267 3.97 -6.25 -0.27
C MET A 267 5.40 -5.80 0.06
N SER A 268 6.11 -6.52 0.92
CA SER A 268 7.51 -6.22 1.26
C SER A 268 8.53 -6.91 0.36
N GLY A 269 8.09 -7.52 -0.76
CA GLY A 269 8.95 -8.25 -1.71
C GLY A 269 9.42 -9.60 -1.19
N ARG A 270 8.72 -10.20 -0.23
CA ARG A 270 8.99 -11.54 0.27
C ARG A 270 8.08 -12.54 -0.41
N PRO A 271 8.59 -13.73 -0.81
CA PRO A 271 7.73 -14.79 -1.33
C PRO A 271 6.73 -15.20 -0.24
N ALA A 272 5.47 -15.43 -0.65
CA ALA A 272 4.51 -16.15 0.16
C ALA A 272 5.09 -17.53 0.50
N ASP A 273 4.71 -18.11 1.63
CA ASP A 273 5.11 -19.47 1.99
C ASP A 273 4.46 -20.43 0.97
N PRO A 274 5.23 -21.21 0.18
CA PRO A 274 4.65 -22.13 -0.82
C PRO A 274 3.72 -23.18 -0.19
N SER A 275 3.91 -23.50 1.11
CA SER A 275 3.04 -24.43 1.83
C SER A 275 1.65 -23.86 2.11
N ALA A 276 1.49 -22.53 2.08
CA ALA A 276 0.22 -21.85 2.27
C ALA A 276 -0.69 -21.89 1.03
N THR A 277 -0.14 -22.21 -0.16
CA THR A 277 -0.85 -22.22 -1.43
C THR A 277 -1.05 -23.63 -2.01
N ALA A 278 -0.39 -24.67 -1.47
CA ALA A 278 -0.55 -26.05 -1.96
C ALA A 278 -1.90 -26.64 -1.53
N ASP A 279 -2.74 -26.96 -2.50
CA ASP A 279 -3.98 -27.70 -2.29
C ASP A 279 -3.67 -29.19 -2.02
N PRO A 280 -3.99 -29.77 -0.84
CA PRO A 280 -3.77 -31.19 -0.58
C PRO A 280 -4.77 -32.10 -1.30
N SER A 281 -5.79 -31.59 -1.99
CA SER A 281 -6.78 -32.39 -2.70
C SER A 281 -6.37 -32.82 -4.12
N ALA A 282 -5.23 -32.32 -4.63
CA ALA A 282 -4.71 -32.69 -5.96
C ALA A 282 -3.93 -34.02 -6.02
N THR A 283 -3.82 -34.76 -4.91
CA THR A 283 -3.09 -36.04 -4.84
C THR A 283 -3.97 -37.29 -4.57
N ALA A 284 -5.24 -37.26 -5.00
CA ALA A 284 -6.08 -38.44 -4.94
C ALA A 284 -6.59 -38.78 -6.35
N GLY A 285 -5.74 -39.39 -7.18
CA GLY A 285 -6.20 -39.91 -8.45
C GLY A 285 -5.10 -40.18 -9.48
N ALA A 286 -4.10 -41.02 -9.16
CA ALA A 286 -3.34 -41.76 -10.16
C ALA A 286 -2.58 -42.91 -9.48
N SER A 287 -3.25 -44.02 -9.23
CA SER A 287 -2.61 -45.32 -9.07
C SER A 287 -2.34 -45.89 -10.44
N GLY A 288 -1.12 -45.72 -10.91
CA GLY A 288 -0.62 -46.41 -12.13
C GLY A 288 0.74 -47.00 -11.79
N THR A 289 0.76 -48.29 -11.65
CA THR A 289 1.96 -49.14 -11.52
C THR A 289 2.94 -48.90 -12.68
N ALA A 290 4.18 -48.62 -12.39
CA ALA A 290 5.27 -48.88 -13.32
C ALA A 290 6.58 -49.12 -12.57
N ASP A 291 7.12 -50.18 -12.95
CA ASP A 291 8.20 -51.08 -12.63
C ASP A 291 9.56 -50.42 -12.42
N SER A 292 10.34 -51.07 -11.55
CA SER A 292 11.72 -50.82 -11.25
C SER A 292 12.63 -51.32 -12.33
N SER A 293 13.62 -50.55 -12.76
CA SER A 293 15.01 -51.01 -12.97
C SER A 293 15.81 -50.00 -13.80
N ALA A 294 16.91 -49.52 -13.26
CA ALA A 294 18.22 -49.55 -13.92
C ALA A 294 19.24 -48.69 -13.18
N THR A 295 20.22 -49.40 -12.78
CA THR A 295 21.51 -49.12 -12.18
C THR A 295 22.43 -48.17 -12.93
N ALA A 296 23.24 -47.46 -12.09
CA ALA A 296 24.70 -47.34 -12.18
C ALA A 296 25.36 -46.33 -13.13
N GLY A 297 26.10 -45.41 -12.51
CA GLY A 297 27.51 -45.25 -12.77
C GLY A 297 27.91 -44.07 -13.66
N ALA A 298 28.58 -43.10 -13.05
CA ALA A 298 29.94 -42.70 -13.47
C ALA A 298 30.47 -41.54 -12.66
N SER A 299 31.60 -41.74 -12.03
CA SER A 299 32.50 -40.79 -11.43
C SER A 299 33.14 -39.89 -12.51
N GLY A 300 33.28 -38.61 -12.24
CA GLY A 300 34.03 -37.68 -13.11
C GLY A 300 34.49 -36.45 -12.32
N THR A 301 35.75 -36.53 -11.96
CA THR A 301 36.80 -35.57 -11.57
C THR A 301 36.48 -34.07 -11.50
N VAL A 302 36.95 -33.52 -10.39
CA VAL A 302 37.15 -32.12 -10.03
C VAL A 302 38.00 -31.39 -11.08
N GLY A 303 37.49 -30.22 -11.54
CA GLY A 303 38.23 -29.19 -12.23
C GLY A 303 37.90 -27.84 -11.60
N ALA A 304 38.92 -27.27 -10.95
CA ALA A 304 38.87 -25.91 -10.39
C ALA A 304 38.92 -24.87 -11.51
N ASN A 305 38.12 -23.86 -11.36
CA ASN A 305 38.17 -22.48 -11.85
C ASN A 305 36.87 -22.04 -12.53
N GLY A 306 36.20 -21.11 -11.85
CA GLY A 306 35.10 -20.36 -12.38
C GLY A 306 34.41 -19.61 -11.24
N ALA A 307 34.83 -18.40 -11.00
CA ALA A 307 34.06 -17.45 -10.19
C ALA A 307 32.66 -17.31 -10.83
N VAL A 308 31.68 -18.00 -10.30
CA VAL A 308 30.30 -17.89 -10.76
C VAL A 308 29.70 -16.62 -10.15
N ASP A 309 29.36 -15.70 -11.02
CA ASP A 309 28.77 -14.40 -10.72
C ASP A 309 27.62 -14.51 -9.71
N SER A 310 27.90 -14.18 -8.45
CA SER A 310 26.89 -14.00 -7.40
C SER A 310 25.88 -12.89 -7.74
N VAL A 311 26.17 -12.06 -8.71
CA VAL A 311 25.32 -11.02 -9.28
C VAL A 311 24.16 -11.61 -10.10
N GLY A 312 24.40 -12.69 -10.85
CA GLY A 312 23.38 -13.33 -11.70
C GLY A 312 22.25 -14.02 -10.92
N ILE A 313 22.57 -14.66 -9.78
CA ILE A 313 21.56 -15.37 -8.95
C ILE A 313 20.66 -14.36 -8.19
N ALA A 314 21.22 -13.24 -7.72
CA ALA A 314 20.46 -12.20 -7.07
C ALA A 314 19.53 -11.45 -8.06
N ALA A 315 19.98 -11.21 -9.29
CA ALA A 315 19.18 -10.60 -10.34
C ALA A 315 18.03 -11.51 -10.81
N SER A 316 18.26 -12.83 -10.94
CA SER A 316 17.22 -13.80 -11.33
C SER A 316 16.13 -13.95 -10.27
N SER A 317 16.46 -13.95 -8.98
CA SER A 317 15.49 -14.05 -7.89
C SER A 317 14.62 -12.79 -7.72
N THR A 318 15.15 -11.62 -8.02
CA THR A 318 14.40 -10.35 -8.02
C THR A 318 13.46 -10.28 -9.22
N ALA A 319 13.93 -10.68 -10.41
CA ALA A 319 13.13 -10.72 -11.62
C ALA A 319 11.96 -11.72 -11.51
N ALA A 320 12.17 -12.88 -10.88
CA ALA A 320 11.12 -13.87 -10.65
C ALA A 320 10.04 -13.36 -9.67
N ARG A 321 10.40 -12.54 -8.67
CA ARG A 321 9.43 -11.93 -7.74
C ARG A 321 8.63 -10.79 -8.37
N GLU A 322 9.26 -9.99 -9.22
CA GLU A 322 8.58 -8.96 -10.03
C GLU A 322 7.62 -9.62 -11.04
N ALA A 323 8.00 -10.75 -11.64
CA ALA A 323 7.21 -11.48 -12.60
C ALA A 323 5.91 -12.08 -12.02
N TYR A 324 5.93 -12.54 -10.77
CA TYR A 324 4.75 -13.12 -10.11
C TYR A 324 3.56 -12.14 -10.00
N PHE A 325 3.83 -10.91 -9.57
CA PHE A 325 2.80 -9.87 -9.53
C PHE A 325 2.37 -9.41 -10.93
N LEU A 326 3.28 -9.49 -11.88
CA LEU A 326 3.03 -9.06 -13.25
C LEU A 326 2.03 -9.97 -13.95
N ASP A 327 2.19 -11.29 -13.86
CA ASP A 327 1.29 -12.25 -14.51
C ASP A 327 -0.15 -12.06 -14.01
N LEU A 328 -0.32 -11.96 -12.69
CA LEU A 328 -1.63 -11.72 -12.09
C LEU A 328 -2.23 -10.35 -12.48
N ALA A 329 -1.39 -9.30 -12.55
CA ALA A 329 -1.84 -7.99 -12.97
C ALA A 329 -2.20 -7.96 -14.46
N ALA A 330 -1.50 -8.73 -15.30
CA ALA A 330 -1.80 -8.88 -16.72
C ALA A 330 -3.16 -9.55 -16.93
N ASP A 331 -3.44 -10.63 -16.23
CA ASP A 331 -4.72 -11.34 -16.28
C ASP A 331 -5.89 -10.42 -15.89
N LEU A 332 -5.73 -9.64 -14.82
CA LEU A 332 -6.72 -8.66 -14.40
C LEU A 332 -6.87 -7.51 -15.41
N ALA A 333 -5.79 -7.06 -16.03
CA ALA A 333 -5.80 -5.97 -17.01
C ALA A 333 -6.45 -6.39 -18.36
N GLU A 334 -6.47 -7.68 -18.68
CA GLU A 334 -7.16 -8.20 -19.86
C GLU A 334 -8.68 -8.02 -19.79
N THR A 335 -9.24 -8.08 -18.61
CA THR A 335 -10.70 -8.16 -18.38
C THR A 335 -11.28 -6.89 -17.74
N SER A 336 -10.44 -6.06 -17.08
CA SER A 336 -10.89 -4.84 -16.42
C SER A 336 -11.11 -3.69 -17.40
N SER A 337 -12.23 -2.99 -17.26
CA SER A 337 -12.48 -1.71 -17.93
C SER A 337 -11.84 -0.52 -17.18
N LEU A 338 -11.40 -0.71 -15.93
CA LEU A 338 -10.71 0.29 -15.14
C LEU A 338 -9.21 0.30 -15.45
N PRO A 339 -8.57 1.47 -15.54
CA PRO A 339 -7.12 1.55 -15.56
C PRO A 339 -6.53 0.90 -14.31
N LEU A 340 -5.52 0.03 -14.48
CA LEU A 340 -4.82 -0.62 -13.38
C LEU A 340 -3.43 -0.01 -13.19
N MET A 341 -3.02 0.14 -11.93
CA MET A 341 -1.65 0.45 -11.54
C MET A 341 -1.04 -0.76 -10.84
N LEU A 342 0.17 -1.14 -11.21
CA LEU A 342 0.92 -2.20 -10.53
C LEU A 342 2.00 -1.59 -9.65
N THR A 343 1.99 -1.97 -8.36
CA THR A 343 3.02 -1.61 -7.39
C THR A 343 3.62 -2.86 -6.77
N GLY A 344 4.95 -2.91 -6.73
CA GLY A 344 5.68 -3.99 -6.03
C GLY A 344 7.05 -4.27 -6.65
N GLY A 345 8.13 -3.97 -5.90
CA GLY A 345 9.49 -4.34 -6.26
C GLY A 345 10.10 -3.67 -7.52
N ILE A 346 9.38 -2.78 -8.18
CA ILE A 346 9.83 -2.15 -9.43
C ILE A 346 10.94 -1.13 -9.14
N THR A 347 12.14 -1.43 -9.64
CA THR A 347 13.36 -0.63 -9.41
C THR A 347 14.15 -0.36 -10.68
N ARG A 348 13.77 -0.96 -11.82
CA ARG A 348 14.47 -0.88 -13.11
C ARG A 348 13.51 -0.43 -14.20
N ARG A 349 14.02 0.37 -15.14
CA ARG A 349 13.26 0.86 -16.30
C ARG A 349 12.68 -0.29 -17.13
N ALA A 350 13.48 -1.29 -17.46
CA ALA A 350 13.02 -2.44 -18.25
C ALA A 350 11.86 -3.21 -17.58
N THR A 351 11.82 -3.30 -16.25
CA THR A 351 10.69 -3.89 -15.52
C THR A 351 9.45 -3.00 -15.62
N ALA A 352 9.60 -1.69 -15.51
CA ALA A 352 8.50 -0.73 -15.65
C ALA A 352 7.90 -0.77 -17.06
N GLU A 353 8.74 -0.82 -18.11
CA GLU A 353 8.31 -0.95 -19.51
C GLU A 353 7.58 -2.28 -19.76
N ARG A 354 8.07 -3.39 -19.18
CA ARG A 354 7.40 -4.69 -19.25
C ARG A 354 6.02 -4.66 -18.59
N VAL A 355 5.86 -3.98 -17.46
CA VAL A 355 4.54 -3.79 -16.81
C VAL A 355 3.57 -3.09 -17.74
N LEU A 356 3.97 -2.00 -18.39
CA LEU A 356 3.08 -1.30 -19.33
C LEU A 356 2.76 -2.14 -20.58
N SER A 357 3.67 -3.01 -21.03
CA SER A 357 3.41 -3.90 -22.16
C SER A 357 2.35 -4.96 -21.85
N SER A 358 2.01 -5.19 -20.59
CA SER A 358 0.96 -6.11 -20.11
C SER A 358 -0.39 -5.44 -19.89
N LYS A 359 -0.69 -4.35 -20.63
CA LYS A 359 -1.94 -3.56 -20.55
C LYS A 359 -2.18 -2.86 -19.20
N VAL A 360 -1.26 -2.96 -18.24
CA VAL A 360 -1.30 -2.15 -17.02
C VAL A 360 -1.09 -0.69 -17.40
N ALA A 361 -1.92 0.21 -16.87
CA ALA A 361 -1.95 1.61 -17.31
C ALA A 361 -0.89 2.47 -16.61
N LEU A 362 -0.44 2.11 -15.39
CA LEU A 362 0.43 2.92 -14.55
C LEU A 362 1.38 2.05 -13.73
N VAL A 363 2.60 2.52 -13.52
CA VAL A 363 3.64 1.86 -12.72
C VAL A 363 3.83 2.57 -11.40
N GLY A 364 3.61 1.88 -10.27
CA GLY A 364 3.79 2.41 -8.92
C GLY A 364 5.15 2.03 -8.33
N MET A 365 5.90 3.00 -7.84
CA MET A 365 7.19 2.80 -7.19
C MET A 365 7.20 3.38 -5.77
N GLY A 366 7.54 2.55 -4.78
CA GLY A 366 7.70 2.96 -3.39
C GLY A 366 9.18 3.13 -3.02
N THR A 367 9.81 2.06 -2.54
CA THR A 367 11.21 2.05 -2.05
C THR A 367 12.20 2.67 -3.05
N ALA A 368 12.01 2.43 -4.35
CA ALA A 368 12.85 3.02 -5.39
C ALA A 368 12.93 4.54 -5.28
N LEU A 369 11.79 5.22 -5.09
CA LEU A 369 11.73 6.67 -4.99
C LEU A 369 12.13 7.21 -3.61
N ALA A 370 12.14 6.38 -2.57
CA ALA A 370 12.77 6.76 -1.31
C ALA A 370 14.30 6.78 -1.41
N VAL A 371 14.88 5.93 -2.27
CA VAL A 371 16.33 5.81 -2.50
C VAL A 371 16.82 6.77 -3.58
N THR A 372 16.09 6.87 -4.69
CA THR A 372 16.42 7.70 -5.85
C THR A 372 15.18 8.52 -6.23
N PRO A 373 14.97 9.67 -5.59
CA PRO A 373 13.72 10.44 -5.73
C PRO A 373 13.53 11.01 -7.14
N ASP A 374 14.58 11.15 -7.92
CA ASP A 374 14.62 11.63 -9.31
C ASP A 374 14.75 10.50 -10.35
N LEU A 375 14.46 9.26 -9.95
CA LEU A 375 14.56 8.09 -10.84
C LEU A 375 13.73 8.24 -12.13
N PRO A 376 12.47 8.74 -12.12
CA PRO A 376 11.72 8.98 -13.35
C PRO A 376 12.39 9.98 -14.31
N ALA A 377 12.93 11.09 -13.78
CA ALA A 377 13.65 12.07 -14.58
C ALA A 377 14.92 11.44 -15.21
N ARG A 378 15.67 10.67 -14.43
CA ARG A 378 16.85 9.94 -14.96
C ARG A 378 16.50 8.98 -16.08
N TRP A 379 15.40 8.24 -15.95
CA TRP A 379 14.93 7.33 -17.01
C TRP A 379 14.48 8.08 -18.24
N ARG A 380 13.89 9.26 -18.10
CA ARG A 380 13.54 10.14 -19.23
C ARG A 380 14.79 10.58 -20.00
N ASP A 381 15.87 10.89 -19.27
CA ASP A 381 17.14 11.32 -19.85
C ASP A 381 18.01 10.12 -20.31
N ASN A 382 17.44 8.90 -20.36
CA ASN A 382 18.10 7.65 -20.73
C ASN A 382 19.34 7.31 -19.87
N LEU A 383 19.39 7.80 -18.62
CA LEU A 383 20.42 7.42 -17.68
C LEU A 383 20.05 6.09 -17.04
N GLU A 384 20.97 5.13 -17.08
CA GLU A 384 20.83 3.90 -16.31
C GLU A 384 20.90 4.22 -14.82
N ALA A 385 19.79 4.00 -14.11
CA ALA A 385 19.71 4.18 -12.69
C ALA A 385 18.85 3.07 -12.07
N THR A 386 19.36 2.50 -11.02
CA THR A 386 18.66 1.53 -10.18
C THR A 386 18.63 2.03 -8.73
N ALA A 387 17.64 1.61 -7.99
CA ALA A 387 17.47 2.02 -6.61
C ALA A 387 17.46 0.79 -5.69
N THR A 388 18.55 0.58 -4.96
CA THR A 388 18.69 -0.56 -4.04
C THR A 388 19.05 -0.10 -2.64
N LEU A 389 18.47 -0.73 -1.63
CA LEU A 389 18.86 -0.61 -0.23
C LEU A 389 19.82 -1.75 0.15
N ARG A 390 20.59 -1.51 1.20
CA ARG A 390 21.41 -2.56 1.81
C ARG A 390 20.54 -3.76 2.18
N PRO A 391 20.83 -4.98 1.71
CA PRO A 391 20.06 -6.18 2.01
C PRO A 391 20.07 -6.51 3.53
N ILE A 392 19.00 -7.13 4.00
CA ILE A 392 18.87 -7.60 5.38
C ILE A 392 18.89 -9.12 5.37
N THR A 393 19.91 -9.71 5.96
CA THR A 393 20.15 -11.16 5.98
C THR A 393 19.79 -11.82 7.32
N TRP A 394 18.97 -11.16 8.15
CA TRP A 394 18.62 -11.67 9.46
C TRP A 394 17.69 -12.91 9.35
N SER A 395 17.92 -13.88 10.24
CA SER A 395 17.11 -15.11 10.31
C SER A 395 15.68 -14.86 10.78
N ASP A 396 15.46 -13.92 11.69
CA ASP A 396 14.12 -13.48 12.09
C ASP A 396 13.49 -12.63 10.97
N LYS A 397 12.62 -13.26 10.18
CA LYS A 397 11.95 -12.65 9.02
C LYS A 397 11.06 -11.46 9.44
N SER A 398 10.41 -11.53 10.59
CA SER A 398 9.55 -10.43 11.09
C SER A 398 10.39 -9.22 11.48
N LEU A 399 11.49 -9.43 12.21
CA LEU A 399 12.41 -8.35 12.57
C LEU A 399 13.08 -7.74 11.33
N ALA A 400 13.46 -8.55 10.35
CA ALA A 400 14.02 -8.09 9.08
C ALA A 400 13.03 -7.23 8.28
N SER A 401 11.72 -7.57 8.32
CA SER A 401 10.67 -6.76 7.67
C SER A 401 10.55 -5.37 8.33
N ILE A 402 10.50 -5.33 9.66
CA ILE A 402 10.45 -4.07 10.42
C ILE A 402 11.69 -3.21 10.16
N ALA A 403 12.88 -3.83 10.10
CA ALA A 403 14.13 -3.14 9.79
C ALA A 403 14.15 -2.59 8.35
N GLY A 404 13.58 -3.32 7.39
CA GLY A 404 13.41 -2.83 6.01
C GLY A 404 12.53 -1.59 5.92
N MET A 405 11.39 -1.60 6.60
CA MET A 405 10.55 -0.40 6.70
C MET A 405 11.29 0.76 7.39
N ALA A 406 12.08 0.48 8.42
CA ALA A 406 12.88 1.50 9.09
C ALA A 406 13.96 2.10 8.19
N GLN A 407 14.61 1.27 7.31
CA GLN A 407 15.54 1.78 6.29
C GLN A 407 14.85 2.74 5.31
N VAL A 408 13.65 2.38 4.82
CA VAL A 408 12.87 3.23 3.91
C VAL A 408 12.49 4.56 4.61
N ARG A 409 11.95 4.48 5.83
CA ARG A 409 11.63 5.69 6.63
C ARG A 409 12.88 6.54 6.92
N HIS A 410 14.04 5.92 7.10
CA HIS A 410 15.30 6.66 7.24
C HIS A 410 15.61 7.49 5.98
N GLN A 411 15.47 6.91 4.79
CA GLN A 411 15.69 7.66 3.52
C GLN A 411 14.71 8.83 3.40
N MET A 412 13.43 8.59 3.64
CA MET A 412 12.40 9.65 3.60
C MET A 412 12.71 10.79 4.58
N ARG A 413 13.18 10.49 5.79
CA ARG A 413 13.58 11.51 6.77
C ARG A 413 14.81 12.32 6.33
N ARG A 414 15.74 11.71 5.61
CA ARG A 414 16.87 12.44 5.00
C ARG A 414 16.39 13.37 3.90
N LEU A 415 15.55 12.86 3.00
CA LEU A 415 14.92 13.66 1.94
C LEU A 415 14.14 14.85 2.50
N ALA A 416 13.37 14.63 3.57
CA ALA A 416 12.62 15.65 4.30
C ALA A 416 13.47 16.75 4.95
N ARG A 417 14.78 16.51 5.07
CA ARG A 417 15.79 17.48 5.55
C ARG A 417 16.68 18.01 4.43
N SER A 418 16.26 17.87 3.19
CA SER A 418 17.04 18.22 1.99
C SER A 418 18.39 17.50 1.89
N GLN A 419 18.56 16.37 2.59
CA GLN A 419 19.76 15.55 2.53
C GLN A 419 19.64 14.48 1.43
N ASN A 420 20.76 14.01 0.89
CA ASN A 420 20.77 12.88 -0.02
C ASN A 420 20.47 11.57 0.72
N PRO A 421 19.80 10.61 0.07
CA PRO A 421 19.61 9.26 0.62
C PRO A 421 20.92 8.62 1.05
N SER A 422 20.85 7.67 1.96
CA SER A 422 21.96 6.85 2.44
C SER A 422 21.61 5.36 2.31
N PRO A 423 21.64 4.79 1.09
CA PRO A 423 21.17 3.41 0.84
C PRO A 423 21.96 2.34 1.61
N ALA A 424 23.22 2.62 1.93
CA ALA A 424 24.09 1.72 2.68
C ALA A 424 23.86 1.70 4.20
N ILE A 425 22.84 2.43 4.71
CA ILE A 425 22.52 2.51 6.14
C ILE A 425 22.43 1.11 6.76
N HIS A 426 23.03 0.92 7.94
CA HIS A 426 22.97 -0.36 8.63
C HIS A 426 21.53 -0.60 9.17
N PRO A 427 20.91 -1.78 8.89
CA PRO A 427 19.52 -2.04 9.27
C PRO A 427 19.25 -1.89 10.77
N ALA A 428 20.15 -2.33 11.65
CA ALA A 428 20.01 -2.19 13.09
C ALA A 428 20.00 -0.73 13.54
N TYR A 429 20.85 0.12 12.96
CA TYR A 429 20.85 1.56 13.26
C TYR A 429 19.56 2.23 12.81
N ALA A 430 19.10 1.91 11.58
CA ALA A 430 17.82 2.42 11.08
C ALA A 430 16.66 2.02 12.00
N LEU A 431 16.62 0.75 12.41
CA LEU A 431 15.59 0.21 13.31
C LEU A 431 15.62 0.89 14.69
N THR A 432 16.78 1.00 15.32
CA THR A 432 16.90 1.63 16.66
C THR A 432 16.48 3.10 16.61
N THR A 433 16.93 3.82 15.60
CA THR A 433 16.55 5.23 15.40
C THR A 433 15.05 5.38 15.18
N ASP A 434 14.47 4.49 14.36
CA ASP A 434 13.02 4.49 14.10
C ASP A 434 12.23 4.25 15.38
N GLN A 435 12.59 3.25 16.18
CA GLN A 435 11.93 2.94 17.45
C GLN A 435 11.97 4.09 18.45
N LEU A 436 13.10 4.81 18.54
CA LEU A 436 13.21 6.01 19.37
C LEU A 436 12.26 7.11 18.92
N LEU A 437 12.17 7.35 17.62
CA LEU A 437 11.26 8.34 17.04
C LEU A 437 9.80 7.95 17.23
N GLN A 438 9.46 6.68 17.03
CA GLN A 438 8.12 6.16 17.28
C GLN A 438 7.71 6.32 18.75
N SER A 439 8.62 6.06 19.70
CA SER A 439 8.36 6.24 21.14
C SER A 439 8.08 7.71 21.49
N ARG A 440 8.77 8.66 20.85
CA ARG A 440 8.51 10.10 21.02
C ARG A 440 7.17 10.50 20.41
N ALA A 441 6.86 9.98 19.20
CA ALA A 441 5.60 10.21 18.53
C ALA A 441 4.42 9.66 19.36
N LEU A 442 4.57 8.47 19.98
CA LEU A 442 3.54 7.88 20.83
C LEU A 442 3.19 8.77 22.04
N ARG A 443 4.21 9.36 22.69
CA ARG A 443 3.95 10.32 23.77
C ARG A 443 3.19 11.55 23.30
N ARG A 444 3.50 12.08 22.11
CA ARG A 444 2.78 13.23 21.51
C ARG A 444 1.35 12.84 21.17
N TYR A 445 1.14 11.72 20.49
CA TYR A 445 -0.18 11.23 20.11
C TYR A 445 -1.08 11.03 21.33
N ARG A 446 -0.60 10.39 22.40
CA ARG A 446 -1.36 10.20 23.65
C ARG A 446 -1.83 11.53 24.25
N ARG A 447 -0.93 12.53 24.28
CA ARG A 447 -1.28 13.87 24.81
C ARG A 447 -2.28 14.59 23.93
N TRP A 448 -2.14 14.48 22.62
CA TRP A 448 -3.05 15.10 21.67
C TRP A 448 -4.45 14.47 21.75
N LEU A 449 -4.53 13.15 21.72
CA LEU A 449 -5.81 12.45 21.79
C LEU A 449 -6.55 12.73 23.12
N ALA A 450 -5.83 12.75 24.26
CA ALA A 450 -6.42 13.05 25.56
C ALA A 450 -6.99 14.46 25.69
N ARG A 451 -6.60 15.39 24.82
CA ARG A 451 -7.08 16.79 24.79
C ARG A 451 -8.25 17.01 23.83
N ARG A 452 -8.56 16.04 22.99
CA ARG A 452 -9.69 16.17 22.05
C ARG A 452 -11.02 16.06 22.79
N PRO A 453 -12.00 16.94 22.46
CA PRO A 453 -13.35 16.81 22.99
C PRO A 453 -13.97 15.47 22.56
N LYS A 454 -14.68 14.79 23.45
CA LYS A 454 -15.36 13.54 23.11
C LYS A 454 -16.44 13.71 22.03
N SER A 455 -17.02 14.91 21.91
CA SER A 455 -17.98 15.26 20.84
C SER A 455 -17.35 15.35 19.45
N ALA A 456 -16.03 15.64 19.36
CA ALA A 456 -15.30 15.64 18.09
C ALA A 456 -15.05 14.21 17.54
N LEU A 457 -15.41 13.19 18.29
CA LEU A 457 -15.30 11.79 17.93
C LEU A 457 -16.60 11.24 17.30
N ALA A 458 -17.73 11.98 17.42
CA ALA A 458 -19.00 11.72 16.75
C ALA A 458 -19.15 12.67 15.54
N ILE A 459 -19.43 12.16 14.35
CA ILE A 459 -19.51 12.99 13.14
C ILE A 459 -20.95 13.27 12.74
N THR A 460 -21.23 14.55 12.43
CA THR A 460 -22.39 14.97 11.65
C THR A 460 -22.05 14.78 10.15
N PRO A 461 -22.95 14.19 9.35
CA PRO A 461 -22.70 14.01 7.92
C PRO A 461 -22.41 15.36 7.23
N PRO A 462 -21.49 15.42 6.26
CA PRO A 462 -21.18 16.63 5.53
C PRO A 462 -22.39 17.13 4.76
N THR A 463 -22.68 18.42 4.87
CA THR A 463 -23.73 19.09 4.09
C THR A 463 -23.34 19.08 2.61
N ARG A 464 -24.24 18.66 1.74
CA ARG A 464 -24.05 18.72 0.29
C ARG A 464 -23.61 20.12 -0.12
N VAL A 465 -22.43 20.28 -0.69
CA VAL A 465 -22.07 21.50 -1.41
C VAL A 465 -22.82 21.46 -2.73
N VAL A 466 -23.85 22.29 -2.85
CA VAL A 466 -24.54 22.52 -4.13
C VAL A 466 -23.65 23.47 -4.90
N HIS A 467 -23.04 22.99 -5.96
CA HIS A 467 -22.35 23.80 -6.97
C HIS A 467 -23.29 24.11 -8.14
#